data_9000d519214077dd396d35664628b41a
#
_entry.id   9000d519214077dd396d35664628b41a
#
_cell.length_a   1.000
_cell.length_b   1.000
_cell.length_c   1.000
_cell.angle_alpha   90.00
_cell.angle_beta   90.00
_cell.angle_gamma   90.00
#
_symmetry.space_group_name_H-M   'P 1'
#
loop_
_entity.id
_entity.type
_entity.pdbx_description
1 polymer ?
#
loop_
_entity_poly.entity_id
_entity_poly.type
_entity_poly.pdbx_seq_one_letter_code
_entity_poly.pdbx_strand_id
1 'polypeptide(L)'
;MLTNVKYIRLFAIFVHILIGFLALSEVVAELYSYIVIVIGFVMIFRSANNHEEVTLWTAYLVGSEVFLRMTKGIFFYELNKYSVIVFLILGLAIEKRRHGIPLIYFFYLALLLLGIVFTDVPFGESLRRVIAFNLSGPFLLGMAAIYFYKRIITKEQLFRALFYLMLPIFSMITFMYLRTPDLAEIRFGGVALSETTGGFGPNQVATIIGFAVFVVASFLYVKERLTGFLFADVLVLIYFAYRGLLTFSRGGMMAAGAALIIFAVIMILGGTNKLQNLFKYTIIMSLIMVGIWLYTSNVTGGMIENRYTGKNASGVKKEDVTAGRVDIFQAQLAAFYANPLVGVGVGGGKYFKQSGAESNTSHDEIGRLIAEHGLIGIFMLILLFITPLPNILGQNYYVRAFLISFYLFWFLTINHSAMRVAFPGWIYGLSLIQLTNTNKEESLDEDEVNSEETPINV
;
A
#
# COMPACT_ATOMS: atom_id res chain seq x y z
N MET A 1 3.48 10.08 31.36
CA MET A 1 3.57 9.01 30.34
C MET A 1 3.38 9.51 28.91
N LEU A 2 2.39 10.34 28.61
CA LEU A 2 2.11 10.88 27.23
C LEU A 2 3.24 11.74 26.64
N THR A 3 4.00 12.47 27.46
CA THR A 3 5.15 13.28 27.00
C THR A 3 6.28 12.42 26.43
N ASN A 4 6.54 11.26 27.01
CA ASN A 4 7.59 10.35 26.52
C ASN A 4 7.28 9.75 25.15
N VAL A 5 6.01 9.43 24.84
CA VAL A 5 5.62 8.82 23.56
C VAL A 5 5.87 9.76 22.37
N LYS A 6 5.64 11.08 22.55
CA LYS A 6 5.89 12.08 21.48
C LYS A 6 7.38 12.15 21.12
N TYR A 7 8.24 12.19 22.12
CA TYR A 7 9.69 12.25 21.89
C TYR A 7 10.23 10.95 21.30
N ILE A 8 9.69 9.80 21.70
CA ILE A 8 10.04 8.49 21.10
C ILE A 8 9.66 8.46 19.61
N ARG A 9 8.49 8.96 19.24
CA ARG A 9 8.07 9.05 17.83
C ARG A 9 9.00 9.96 17.03
N LEU A 10 9.31 11.16 17.54
CA LEU A 10 10.25 12.06 16.87
C LEU A 10 11.64 11.46 16.75
N PHE A 11 12.13 10.80 17.78
CA PHE A 11 13.42 10.11 17.74
C PHE A 11 13.43 9.00 16.68
N ALA A 12 12.37 8.19 16.62
CA ALA A 12 12.25 7.16 15.60
C ALA A 12 12.24 7.75 14.18
N ILE A 13 11.52 8.85 13.96
CA ILE A 13 11.52 9.56 12.66
C ILE A 13 12.92 10.11 12.35
N PHE A 14 13.59 10.74 13.33
CA PHE A 14 14.96 11.24 13.15
C PHE A 14 15.94 10.13 12.76
N VAL A 15 15.87 8.97 13.42
CA VAL A 15 16.68 7.80 13.07
C VAL A 15 16.43 7.38 11.62
N HIS A 16 15.17 7.40 11.14
CA HIS A 16 14.85 7.04 9.76
C HIS A 16 15.32 8.10 8.75
N ILE A 17 15.32 9.37 9.09
CA ILE A 17 15.96 10.42 8.29
C ILE A 17 17.47 10.12 8.17
N LEU A 18 18.12 9.75 9.27
CA LEU A 18 19.55 9.39 9.27
C LEU A 18 19.79 8.12 8.44
N ILE A 19 18.94 7.09 8.54
CA ILE A 19 19.02 5.88 7.70
C ILE A 19 18.92 6.25 6.22
N GLY A 20 18.01 7.17 5.85
CA GLY A 20 17.88 7.64 4.47
C GLY A 20 19.14 8.30 3.92
N PHE A 21 19.86 9.05 4.77
CA PHE A 21 21.16 9.64 4.45
C PHE A 21 22.25 8.54 4.32
N LEU A 22 22.35 7.64 5.29
CA LEU A 22 23.36 6.58 5.31
C LEU A 22 23.19 5.57 4.16
N ALA A 23 21.97 5.35 3.70
CA ALA A 23 21.65 4.47 2.58
C ALA A 23 22.08 5.00 1.20
N LEU A 24 22.75 6.16 1.14
CA LEU A 24 23.53 6.54 -0.05
C LEU A 24 24.67 5.53 -0.33
N SER A 25 25.13 4.81 0.69
CA SER A 25 25.97 3.64 0.57
C SER A 25 25.12 2.38 0.36
N GLU A 26 25.29 1.68 -0.76
CA GLU A 26 24.60 0.43 -1.07
C GLU A 26 24.84 -0.65 0.02
N VAL A 27 26.04 -0.72 0.57
CA VAL A 27 26.41 -1.65 1.65
C VAL A 27 25.58 -1.39 2.91
N VAL A 28 25.40 -0.11 3.28
CA VAL A 28 24.58 0.25 4.45
C VAL A 28 23.11 -0.09 4.20
N ALA A 29 22.62 0.15 2.98
CA ALA A 29 21.24 -0.20 2.60
C ALA A 29 20.99 -1.72 2.66
N GLU A 30 21.95 -2.53 2.21
CA GLU A 30 21.88 -3.99 2.32
C GLU A 30 21.89 -4.45 3.78
N LEU A 31 22.84 -3.97 4.59
CA LEU A 31 22.90 -4.29 6.01
C LEU A 31 21.61 -3.92 6.75
N TYR A 32 21.07 -2.75 6.44
CA TYR A 32 19.79 -2.32 7.02
C TYR A 32 18.65 -3.29 6.65
N SER A 33 18.57 -3.76 5.41
CA SER A 33 17.52 -4.68 5.00
C SER A 33 17.58 -6.01 5.78
N TYR A 34 18.77 -6.59 5.96
CA TYR A 34 18.93 -7.82 6.75
C TYR A 34 18.64 -7.61 8.23
N ILE A 35 19.14 -6.52 8.81
CA ILE A 35 18.92 -6.19 10.22
C ILE A 35 17.42 -6.07 10.51
N VAL A 36 16.66 -5.38 9.66
CA VAL A 36 15.22 -5.20 9.85
C VAL A 36 14.48 -6.54 9.79
N ILE A 37 14.81 -7.40 8.81
CA ILE A 37 14.19 -8.71 8.68
C ILE A 37 14.50 -9.58 9.91
N VAL A 38 15.75 -9.59 10.36
CA VAL A 38 16.18 -10.39 11.53
C VAL A 38 15.51 -9.86 12.81
N ILE A 39 15.50 -8.56 13.03
CA ILE A 39 14.84 -7.96 14.21
C ILE A 39 13.35 -8.30 14.19
N GLY A 40 12.66 -8.13 13.04
CA GLY A 40 11.25 -8.47 12.90
C GLY A 40 10.97 -9.91 13.24
N PHE A 41 11.77 -10.84 12.71
CA PHE A 41 11.68 -12.27 13.02
C PHE A 41 11.83 -12.54 14.53
N VAL A 42 12.89 -12.00 15.15
CA VAL A 42 13.16 -12.18 16.58
C VAL A 42 12.03 -11.61 17.45
N MET A 43 11.53 -10.43 17.10
CA MET A 43 10.45 -9.78 17.87
C MET A 43 9.14 -10.58 17.79
N ILE A 44 8.74 -11.03 16.58
CA ILE A 44 7.55 -11.86 16.38
C ILE A 44 7.68 -13.18 17.17
N PHE A 45 8.85 -13.82 17.11
CA PHE A 45 9.05 -15.12 17.77
C PHE A 45 9.06 -14.99 19.31
N ARG A 46 9.74 -13.97 19.85
CA ARG A 46 9.81 -13.76 21.30
C ARG A 46 8.48 -13.37 21.94
N SER A 47 7.67 -12.58 21.25
CA SER A 47 6.39 -12.11 21.77
C SER A 47 5.24 -13.10 21.52
N ALA A 48 5.47 -14.14 20.72
CA ALA A 48 4.42 -15.03 20.22
C ALA A 48 3.24 -14.26 19.60
N ASN A 49 3.51 -13.08 19.01
CA ASN A 49 2.54 -12.17 18.40
C ASN A 49 1.45 -11.63 19.36
N ASN A 50 1.73 -11.56 20.66
CA ASN A 50 0.74 -11.15 21.68
C ASN A 50 0.31 -9.68 21.53
N HIS A 51 1.18 -8.80 20.98
CA HIS A 51 0.91 -7.37 20.80
C HIS A 51 0.82 -6.96 19.33
N GLU A 52 0.44 -7.87 18.42
CA GLU A 52 0.30 -7.65 16.99
C GLU A 52 1.64 -7.34 16.28
N GLU A 53 2.75 -7.94 16.73
CA GLU A 53 4.07 -7.71 16.15
C GLU A 53 4.14 -8.05 14.67
N VAL A 54 3.42 -9.09 14.22
CA VAL A 54 3.33 -9.44 12.80
C VAL A 54 2.72 -8.29 12.00
N THR A 55 1.64 -7.68 12.51
CA THR A 55 1.01 -6.52 11.88
C THR A 55 1.98 -5.34 11.81
N LEU A 56 2.75 -5.09 12.88
CA LEU A 56 3.71 -3.99 12.95
C LEU A 56 4.90 -4.21 12.00
N TRP A 57 5.51 -5.39 12.02
CA TRP A 57 6.70 -5.67 11.22
C TRP A 57 6.39 -5.87 9.74
N THR A 58 5.22 -6.43 9.40
CA THR A 58 4.77 -6.46 8.00
C THR A 58 4.47 -5.07 7.48
N ALA A 59 3.85 -4.18 8.28
CA ALA A 59 3.69 -2.77 7.94
C ALA A 59 5.02 -2.09 7.66
N TYR A 60 6.01 -2.28 8.52
CA TYR A 60 7.34 -1.73 8.37
C TYR A 60 8.03 -2.23 7.09
N LEU A 61 8.02 -3.55 6.82
CA LEU A 61 8.60 -4.12 5.61
C LEU A 61 7.90 -3.60 4.35
N VAL A 62 6.57 -3.48 4.38
CA VAL A 62 5.79 -2.92 3.26
C VAL A 62 6.18 -1.47 2.99
N GLY A 63 6.34 -0.66 4.04
CA GLY A 63 6.82 0.73 3.91
C GLY A 63 8.25 0.84 3.41
N SER A 64 9.12 -0.15 3.71
CA SER A 64 10.54 -0.15 3.35
C SER A 64 10.81 -0.64 1.93
N GLU A 65 9.91 -1.39 1.30
CA GLU A 65 10.19 -2.10 0.05
C GLU A 65 10.65 -1.17 -1.09
N VAL A 66 9.94 -0.06 -1.29
CA VAL A 66 10.31 0.89 -2.35
C VAL A 66 11.64 1.57 -2.04
N PHE A 67 11.88 1.92 -0.78
CA PHE A 67 13.15 2.48 -0.33
C PHE A 67 14.31 1.52 -0.57
N LEU A 68 14.19 0.25 -0.18
CA LEU A 68 15.23 -0.74 -0.33
C LEU A 68 15.52 -1.10 -1.81
N ARG A 69 14.49 -1.08 -2.66
CA ARG A 69 14.69 -1.24 -4.11
C ARG A 69 15.39 -0.03 -4.73
N MET A 70 15.02 1.18 -4.31
CA MET A 70 15.62 2.43 -4.76
C MET A 70 17.10 2.52 -4.41
N THR A 71 17.48 2.05 -3.23
CA THR A 71 18.86 2.06 -2.72
C THR A 71 19.67 0.83 -3.14
N LYS A 72 19.06 -0.13 -3.87
CA LYS A 72 19.60 -1.47 -4.18
C LYS A 72 19.95 -2.28 -2.92
N GLY A 73 19.32 -1.99 -1.79
CA GLY A 73 19.54 -2.66 -0.51
C GLY A 73 18.90 -4.04 -0.40
N ILE A 74 18.60 -4.71 -1.53
CA ILE A 74 17.99 -6.05 -1.57
C ILE A 74 18.81 -7.02 -2.41
N PHE A 75 19.04 -8.21 -1.87
CA PHE A 75 19.78 -9.26 -2.56
C PHE A 75 19.04 -9.80 -3.79
N PHE A 76 17.70 -9.89 -3.74
CA PHE A 76 16.87 -10.25 -4.88
C PHE A 76 15.54 -9.48 -4.83
N TYR A 77 14.95 -9.27 -5.99
CA TYR A 77 13.84 -8.33 -6.19
C TYR A 77 12.62 -8.57 -5.30
N GLU A 78 12.28 -9.83 -4.99
CA GLU A 78 11.09 -10.21 -4.21
C GLU A 78 11.36 -10.35 -2.71
N LEU A 79 12.58 -10.07 -2.20
CA LEU A 79 12.96 -10.29 -0.80
C LEU A 79 11.94 -9.77 0.21
N ASN A 80 11.51 -8.51 0.07
CA ASN A 80 10.56 -7.91 0.99
C ASN A 80 9.20 -8.60 0.94
N LYS A 81 8.69 -8.93 -0.26
CA LYS A 81 7.42 -9.65 -0.39
C LYS A 81 7.47 -11.01 0.29
N TYR A 82 8.55 -11.76 0.09
CA TYR A 82 8.72 -13.07 0.75
C TYR A 82 8.87 -12.94 2.25
N SER A 83 9.58 -11.93 2.75
CA SER A 83 9.70 -11.67 4.18
C SER A 83 8.34 -11.34 4.81
N VAL A 84 7.52 -10.53 4.14
CA VAL A 84 6.14 -10.26 4.58
C VAL A 84 5.30 -11.55 4.61
N ILE A 85 5.37 -12.38 3.55
CA ILE A 85 4.65 -13.67 3.50
C ILE A 85 5.10 -14.58 4.64
N VAL A 86 6.41 -14.70 4.89
CA VAL A 86 6.95 -15.51 5.98
C VAL A 86 6.46 -15.00 7.35
N PHE A 87 6.45 -13.69 7.57
CA PHE A 87 5.95 -13.12 8.83
C PHE A 87 4.45 -13.38 9.03
N LEU A 88 3.64 -13.29 7.97
CA LEU A 88 2.22 -13.62 8.03
C LEU A 88 2.01 -15.11 8.37
N ILE A 89 2.78 -16.02 7.73
CA ILE A 89 2.73 -17.46 8.03
C ILE A 89 3.15 -17.74 9.48
N LEU A 90 4.24 -17.13 9.94
CA LEU A 90 4.69 -17.26 11.33
C LEU A 90 3.62 -16.80 12.31
N GLY A 91 2.97 -15.66 12.03
CA GLY A 91 1.87 -15.17 12.85
C GLY A 91 0.73 -16.19 12.96
N LEU A 92 0.32 -16.77 11.82
CA LEU A 92 -0.73 -17.80 11.80
C LEU A 92 -0.30 -19.10 12.53
N ALA A 93 1.00 -19.44 12.52
CA ALA A 93 1.52 -20.66 13.13
C ALA A 93 1.73 -20.53 14.64
N ILE A 94 2.19 -19.36 15.10
CA ILE A 94 2.60 -19.13 16.51
C ILE A 94 1.42 -18.68 17.36
N GLU A 95 0.47 -17.97 16.77
CA GLU A 95 -0.63 -17.35 17.50
C GLU A 95 -1.58 -18.40 18.06
N LYS A 96 -1.86 -18.32 19.37
CA LYS A 96 -2.83 -19.19 20.04
C LYS A 96 -4.28 -18.81 19.72
N ARG A 97 -4.54 -17.58 19.32
CA ARG A 97 -5.88 -17.07 18.99
C ARG A 97 -6.27 -17.53 17.59
N ARG A 98 -7.35 -18.32 17.49
CA ARG A 98 -7.87 -18.78 16.21
C ARG A 98 -8.98 -17.82 15.77
N HIS A 99 -8.70 -17.01 14.74
CA HIS A 99 -9.74 -16.38 13.96
C HIS A 99 -10.36 -17.43 13.01
N GLY A 100 -11.62 -17.23 12.59
CA GLY A 100 -12.26 -18.16 11.66
C GLY A 100 -11.43 -18.39 10.42
N ILE A 101 -11.40 -19.61 9.91
CA ILE A 101 -10.62 -19.98 8.71
C ILE A 101 -11.30 -19.38 7.48
N PRO A 102 -10.68 -18.44 6.76
CA PRO A 102 -11.28 -17.83 5.57
C PRO A 102 -11.07 -18.72 4.33
N LEU A 103 -11.81 -19.82 4.23
CA LEU A 103 -11.70 -20.81 3.15
C LEU A 103 -11.70 -20.17 1.75
N ILE A 104 -12.40 -19.03 1.60
CA ILE A 104 -12.48 -18.31 0.32
C ILE A 104 -11.12 -17.80 -0.18
N TYR A 105 -10.22 -17.39 0.72
CA TYR A 105 -8.88 -16.93 0.33
C TYR A 105 -7.91 -18.09 0.14
N PHE A 106 -8.12 -19.24 0.81
CA PHE A 106 -7.40 -20.47 0.45
C PHE A 106 -7.79 -20.94 -0.95
N PHE A 107 -9.07 -20.85 -1.28
CA PHE A 107 -9.55 -21.16 -2.62
C PHE A 107 -8.98 -20.19 -3.67
N TYR A 108 -8.95 -18.89 -3.37
CA TYR A 108 -8.26 -17.90 -4.22
C TYR A 108 -6.80 -18.29 -4.48
N LEU A 109 -6.04 -18.67 -3.43
CA LEU A 109 -4.65 -19.09 -3.58
C LEU A 109 -4.51 -20.36 -4.42
N ALA A 110 -5.40 -21.33 -4.23
CA ALA A 110 -5.38 -22.56 -5.01
C ALA A 110 -5.62 -22.26 -6.51
N LEU A 111 -6.59 -21.42 -6.84
CA LEU A 111 -6.86 -20.99 -8.21
C LEU A 111 -5.70 -20.20 -8.81
N LEU A 112 -5.07 -19.32 -8.02
CA LEU A 112 -3.93 -18.54 -8.43
C LEU A 112 -2.73 -19.44 -8.78
N LEU A 113 -2.47 -20.47 -7.95
CA LEU A 113 -1.38 -21.43 -8.17
C LEU A 113 -1.64 -22.36 -9.37
N LEU A 114 -2.92 -22.64 -9.67
CA LEU A 114 -3.29 -23.43 -10.85
C LEU A 114 -2.77 -22.80 -12.14
N GLY A 115 -2.71 -21.47 -12.23
CA GLY A 115 -2.17 -20.76 -13.40
C GLY A 115 -0.71 -21.09 -13.72
N ILE A 116 0.06 -21.61 -12.75
CA ILE A 116 1.46 -22.04 -12.97
C ILE A 116 1.52 -23.22 -13.95
N VAL A 117 0.55 -24.12 -13.89
CA VAL A 117 0.50 -25.32 -14.73
C VAL A 117 0.39 -24.97 -16.22
N PHE A 118 -0.25 -23.86 -16.53
CA PHE A 118 -0.46 -23.38 -17.90
C PHE A 118 0.60 -22.37 -18.35
N THR A 119 1.62 -22.13 -17.53
CA THR A 119 2.67 -21.14 -17.85
C THR A 119 3.64 -21.70 -18.88
N ASP A 120 3.68 -21.05 -20.04
CA ASP A 120 4.68 -21.29 -21.09
C ASP A 120 5.48 -20.02 -21.33
N VAL A 121 6.81 -20.16 -21.41
CA VAL A 121 7.73 -19.04 -21.61
C VAL A 121 8.65 -19.35 -22.80
N PRO A 122 9.04 -18.34 -23.59
CA PRO A 122 9.95 -18.54 -24.73
C PRO A 122 11.31 -19.13 -24.30
N PHE A 123 11.94 -19.83 -25.22
CA PHE A 123 13.28 -20.37 -25.01
C PHE A 123 14.26 -19.25 -24.64
N GLY A 124 15.07 -19.50 -23.59
CA GLY A 124 16.02 -18.52 -23.04
C GLY A 124 15.49 -17.68 -21.86
N GLU A 125 14.18 -17.67 -21.61
CA GLU A 125 13.61 -17.00 -20.42
C GLU A 125 13.59 -17.97 -19.21
N SER A 126 13.82 -17.44 -18.03
CA SER A 126 13.75 -18.21 -16.78
C SER A 126 12.30 -18.32 -16.28
N LEU A 127 11.68 -19.48 -16.41
CA LEU A 127 10.35 -19.79 -15.90
C LEU A 127 10.20 -19.40 -14.42
N ARG A 128 11.20 -19.73 -13.58
CA ARG A 128 11.20 -19.37 -12.16
C ARG A 128 11.11 -17.85 -11.96
N ARG A 129 11.88 -17.08 -12.73
CA ARG A 129 11.86 -15.60 -12.62
C ARG A 129 10.50 -15.02 -13.05
N VAL A 130 9.93 -15.53 -14.12
CA VAL A 130 8.62 -15.08 -14.65
C VAL A 130 7.54 -15.36 -13.62
N ILE A 131 7.49 -16.58 -13.07
CA ILE A 131 6.51 -16.95 -12.03
C ILE A 131 6.72 -16.09 -10.77
N ALA A 132 7.93 -16.02 -10.23
CA ALA A 132 8.23 -15.28 -9.00
C ALA A 132 7.81 -13.80 -9.13
N PHE A 133 8.15 -13.16 -10.25
CA PHE A 133 7.85 -11.76 -10.49
C PHE A 133 6.34 -11.47 -10.57
N ASN A 134 5.58 -12.31 -11.26
CA ASN A 134 4.15 -12.08 -11.50
C ASN A 134 3.25 -12.62 -10.39
N LEU A 135 3.65 -13.68 -9.70
CA LEU A 135 2.81 -14.34 -8.71
C LEU A 135 3.00 -13.82 -7.28
N SER A 136 4.21 -13.34 -6.92
CA SER A 136 4.54 -12.97 -5.54
C SER A 136 3.62 -11.90 -4.95
N GLY A 137 3.16 -10.93 -5.74
CA GLY A 137 2.22 -9.89 -5.29
C GLY A 137 0.81 -10.44 -5.02
N PRO A 138 0.14 -11.10 -5.99
CA PRO A 138 -1.15 -11.74 -5.78
C PRO A 138 -1.14 -12.81 -4.68
N PHE A 139 -0.05 -13.57 -4.56
CA PHE A 139 0.10 -14.56 -3.49
C PHE A 139 0.19 -13.88 -2.11
N LEU A 140 0.95 -12.79 -2.00
CA LEU A 140 1.01 -11.98 -0.78
C LEU A 140 -0.37 -11.42 -0.42
N LEU A 141 -1.16 -10.96 -1.40
CA LEU A 141 -2.53 -10.52 -1.16
C LEU A 141 -3.37 -11.63 -0.51
N GLY A 142 -3.33 -12.84 -1.05
CA GLY A 142 -4.06 -13.99 -0.49
C GLY A 142 -3.60 -14.30 0.95
N MET A 143 -2.29 -14.28 1.21
CA MET A 143 -1.74 -14.49 2.55
C MET A 143 -2.12 -13.38 3.53
N ALA A 144 -2.05 -12.11 3.10
CA ALA A 144 -2.49 -10.98 3.90
C ALA A 144 -4.00 -11.06 4.20
N ALA A 145 -4.80 -11.44 3.20
CA ALA A 145 -6.22 -11.64 3.38
C ALA A 145 -6.53 -12.74 4.40
N ILE A 146 -5.82 -13.87 4.36
CA ILE A 146 -5.97 -14.95 5.35
C ILE A 146 -5.62 -14.45 6.75
N TYR A 147 -4.50 -13.75 6.90
CA TYR A 147 -4.05 -13.28 8.20
C TYR A 147 -4.97 -12.22 8.82
N PHE A 148 -5.42 -11.24 8.01
CA PHE A 148 -6.22 -10.11 8.48
C PHE A 148 -7.73 -10.35 8.48
N TYR A 149 -8.23 -11.48 7.94
CA TYR A 149 -9.66 -11.75 7.82
C TYR A 149 -10.36 -11.73 9.17
N LYS A 150 -11.23 -10.71 9.38
CA LYS A 150 -11.97 -10.49 10.64
C LYS A 150 -11.07 -10.45 11.89
N ARG A 151 -9.78 -10.14 11.70
CA ARG A 151 -8.86 -9.98 12.81
C ARG A 151 -9.26 -8.78 13.64
N ILE A 152 -9.42 -9.00 14.93
CA ILE A 152 -9.82 -7.95 15.88
C ILE A 152 -8.55 -7.28 16.37
N ILE A 153 -8.40 -5.99 16.04
CA ILE A 153 -7.31 -5.14 16.54
C ILE A 153 -7.89 -3.86 17.14
N THR A 154 -7.16 -3.22 18.05
CA THR A 154 -7.57 -1.94 18.60
C THR A 154 -7.23 -0.78 17.65
N LYS A 155 -7.88 0.36 17.86
CA LYS A 155 -7.55 1.60 17.15
C LYS A 155 -6.07 1.97 17.32
N GLU A 156 -5.54 1.82 18.52
CA GLU A 156 -4.15 2.11 18.88
C GLU A 156 -3.19 1.19 18.13
N GLN A 157 -3.52 -0.10 18.00
CA GLN A 157 -2.73 -1.07 17.24
C GLN A 157 -2.71 -0.73 15.74
N LEU A 158 -3.86 -0.35 15.16
CA LEU A 158 -3.92 0.12 13.78
C LEU A 158 -3.04 1.35 13.57
N PHE A 159 -3.17 2.37 14.42
CA PHE A 159 -2.39 3.61 14.28
C PHE A 159 -0.89 3.36 14.49
N ARG A 160 -0.55 2.43 15.38
CA ARG A 160 0.84 2.00 15.57
C ARG A 160 1.36 1.28 14.32
N ALA A 161 0.58 0.40 13.70
CA ALA A 161 0.97 -0.26 12.45
C ALA A 161 1.17 0.76 11.32
N LEU A 162 0.27 1.73 11.16
CA LEU A 162 0.42 2.79 10.17
C LEU A 162 1.65 3.67 10.47
N PHE A 163 1.96 3.95 11.74
CA PHE A 163 3.19 4.65 12.12
C PHE A 163 4.44 3.85 11.74
N TYR A 164 4.46 2.52 11.98
CA TYR A 164 5.56 1.65 11.58
C TYR A 164 5.77 1.63 10.06
N LEU A 165 4.68 1.62 9.28
CA LEU A 165 4.75 1.74 7.82
C LEU A 165 5.36 3.09 7.40
N MET A 166 5.03 4.17 8.10
CA MET A 166 5.51 5.51 7.78
C MET A 166 7.01 5.69 8.05
N LEU A 167 7.59 4.98 9.01
CA LEU A 167 8.99 5.15 9.40
C LEU A 167 9.98 5.00 8.21
N PRO A 168 10.02 3.89 7.47
CA PRO A 168 10.94 3.77 6.34
C PRO A 168 10.58 4.69 5.17
N ILE A 169 9.36 5.23 5.10
CA ILE A 169 9.01 6.24 4.11
C ILE A 169 9.75 7.56 4.37
N PHE A 170 10.01 7.91 5.63
CA PHE A 170 10.90 9.05 5.94
C PHE A 170 12.31 8.81 5.42
N SER A 171 12.85 7.59 5.52
CA SER A 171 14.14 7.24 4.92
C SER A 171 14.11 7.37 3.40
N MET A 172 13.05 6.88 2.75
CA MET A 172 12.84 7.00 1.30
C MET A 172 12.81 8.46 0.84
N ILE A 173 12.04 9.30 1.51
CA ILE A 173 11.91 10.72 1.18
C ILE A 173 13.24 11.45 1.34
N THR A 174 14.01 11.14 2.39
CA THR A 174 15.33 11.70 2.61
C THR A 174 16.30 11.29 1.49
N PHE A 175 16.35 10.02 1.16
CA PHE A 175 17.17 9.51 0.06
C PHE A 175 16.78 10.16 -1.28
N MET A 176 15.48 10.25 -1.56
CA MET A 176 14.98 10.93 -2.76
C MET A 176 15.43 12.40 -2.82
N TYR A 177 15.36 13.12 -1.68
CA TYR A 177 15.81 14.51 -1.62
C TYR A 177 17.28 14.64 -2.01
N LEU A 178 18.13 13.77 -1.49
CA LEU A 178 19.57 13.78 -1.72
C LEU A 178 19.96 13.34 -3.14
N ARG A 179 19.13 12.53 -3.80
CA ARG A 179 19.36 12.00 -5.16
C ARG A 179 18.67 12.81 -6.26
N THR A 180 17.75 13.69 -5.92
CA THR A 180 17.07 14.55 -6.89
C THR A 180 18.06 15.66 -7.32
N PRO A 181 18.33 15.85 -8.63
CA PRO A 181 19.09 17.00 -9.13
C PRO A 181 18.40 18.33 -8.78
N ASP A 182 19.08 19.44 -9.03
CA ASP A 182 18.41 20.74 -8.93
C ASP A 182 17.18 20.76 -9.85
N LEU A 183 16.05 21.20 -9.29
CA LEU A 183 14.77 21.24 -10.03
C LEU A 183 14.85 22.16 -11.26
N ALA A 184 15.75 23.16 -11.24
CA ALA A 184 16.00 24.03 -12.38
C ALA A 184 16.68 23.31 -13.57
N GLU A 185 17.40 22.22 -13.29
CA GLU A 185 18.09 21.42 -14.31
C GLU A 185 17.18 20.31 -14.89
N ILE A 186 16.08 19.99 -14.20
CA ILE A 186 15.15 18.93 -14.62
C ILE A 186 14.28 19.45 -15.78
N ARG A 187 14.32 18.74 -16.90
CA ARG A 187 13.39 18.96 -18.02
C ARG A 187 12.06 18.27 -17.74
N PHE A 188 11.13 19.00 -17.15
CA PHE A 188 9.77 18.51 -16.93
C PHE A 188 9.04 18.33 -18.28
N GLY A 189 8.65 17.10 -18.61
CA GLY A 189 8.12 16.76 -19.93
C GLY A 189 6.85 15.93 -19.90
N GLY A 190 5.77 16.30 -19.29
CA GLY A 190 4.46 15.62 -19.41
C GLY A 190 4.45 14.08 -19.21
N VAL A 191 5.53 13.47 -18.72
CA VAL A 191 5.69 12.04 -18.42
C VAL A 191 6.12 11.86 -16.96
N ALA A 192 5.99 10.65 -16.42
CA ALA A 192 6.50 10.32 -15.09
C ALA A 192 8.05 10.37 -15.12
N LEU A 193 8.65 10.92 -14.06
CA LEU A 193 10.07 11.24 -14.02
C LEU A 193 10.79 10.39 -12.97
N SER A 194 11.83 9.67 -13.40
CA SER A 194 12.70 8.92 -12.50
C SER A 194 13.67 9.81 -11.73
N GLU A 195 14.07 10.94 -12.31
CA GLU A 195 14.99 11.91 -11.69
C GLU A 195 14.44 12.47 -10.38
N THR A 196 13.14 12.68 -10.29
CA THR A 196 12.47 13.18 -9.06
C THR A 196 12.14 12.09 -8.05
N THR A 197 12.35 10.81 -8.42
CA THR A 197 12.01 9.64 -7.59
C THR A 197 13.25 8.84 -7.16
N GLY A 198 14.41 9.49 -7.07
CA GLY A 198 15.66 8.84 -6.67
C GLY A 198 16.18 7.79 -7.64
N GLY A 199 15.77 7.87 -8.92
CA GLY A 199 16.16 6.91 -9.97
C GLY A 199 15.31 5.64 -10.00
N PHE A 200 14.20 5.57 -9.24
CA PHE A 200 13.35 4.39 -9.16
C PHE A 200 11.95 4.64 -9.76
N GLY A 201 11.19 3.56 -10.02
CA GLY A 201 9.91 3.56 -10.71
C GLY A 201 8.87 4.56 -10.16
N PRO A 202 8.54 5.63 -10.88
CA PRO A 202 7.70 6.72 -10.37
C PRO A 202 6.32 6.28 -9.90
N ASN A 203 5.72 5.25 -10.53
CA ASN A 203 4.40 4.75 -10.14
C ASN A 203 4.42 4.11 -8.74
N GLN A 204 5.44 3.32 -8.42
CA GLN A 204 5.59 2.68 -7.11
C GLN A 204 5.87 3.72 -6.02
N VAL A 205 6.76 4.67 -6.30
CA VAL A 205 7.08 5.78 -5.40
C VAL A 205 5.84 6.64 -5.12
N ALA A 206 5.11 7.06 -6.17
CA ALA A 206 3.90 7.86 -6.02
C ALA A 206 2.80 7.12 -5.24
N THR A 207 2.70 5.79 -5.37
CA THR A 207 1.75 4.98 -4.62
C THR A 207 2.04 5.05 -3.12
N ILE A 208 3.30 4.83 -2.72
CA ILE A 208 3.69 4.83 -1.31
C ILE A 208 3.60 6.23 -0.71
N ILE A 209 4.05 7.27 -1.43
CA ILE A 209 3.91 8.65 -0.96
C ILE A 209 2.44 9.06 -0.89
N GLY A 210 1.63 8.68 -1.88
CA GLY A 210 0.19 8.95 -1.87
C GLY A 210 -0.49 8.32 -0.65
N PHE A 211 -0.15 7.07 -0.32
CA PHE A 211 -0.67 6.45 0.90
C PHE A 211 -0.16 7.15 2.17
N ALA A 212 1.09 7.58 2.20
CA ALA A 212 1.62 8.37 3.32
C ALA A 212 0.85 9.70 3.49
N VAL A 213 0.51 10.40 2.41
CA VAL A 213 -0.36 11.58 2.42
C VAL A 213 -1.72 11.24 3.01
N PHE A 214 -2.33 10.13 2.57
CA PHE A 214 -3.60 9.65 3.14
C PHE A 214 -3.50 9.39 4.64
N VAL A 215 -2.45 8.70 5.11
CA VAL A 215 -2.26 8.41 6.55
C VAL A 215 -2.15 9.70 7.37
N VAL A 216 -1.28 10.63 6.97
CA VAL A 216 -1.09 11.88 7.72
C VAL A 216 -2.36 12.71 7.74
N ALA A 217 -3.04 12.84 6.59
CA ALA A 217 -4.27 13.62 6.47
C ALA A 217 -5.41 13.01 7.29
N SER A 218 -5.58 11.67 7.24
CA SER A 218 -6.59 10.97 8.04
C SER A 218 -6.32 11.09 9.54
N PHE A 219 -5.05 11.02 9.98
CA PHE A 219 -4.67 11.24 11.38
C PHE A 219 -5.03 12.65 11.83
N LEU A 220 -4.67 13.66 11.04
CA LEU A 220 -5.04 15.06 11.34
C LEU A 220 -6.56 15.24 11.43
N TYR A 221 -7.31 14.59 10.55
CA TYR A 221 -8.76 14.65 10.50
C TYR A 221 -9.40 14.08 11.78
N VAL A 222 -8.91 12.93 12.26
CA VAL A 222 -9.40 12.28 13.49
C VAL A 222 -8.72 12.81 14.77
N LYS A 223 -7.94 13.89 14.66
CA LYS A 223 -7.19 14.52 15.75
C LYS A 223 -6.10 13.66 16.39
N GLU A 224 -5.67 12.64 15.69
CA GLU A 224 -4.46 11.89 16.05
C GLU A 224 -3.22 12.63 15.56
N ARG A 225 -2.05 12.23 16.08
CA ARG A 225 -0.77 12.85 15.72
C ARG A 225 0.24 11.79 15.34
N LEU A 226 0.75 11.89 14.10
CA LEU A 226 1.82 11.00 13.62
C LEU A 226 3.12 11.25 14.38
N THR A 227 3.58 12.50 14.40
CA THR A 227 4.82 12.92 15.06
C THR A 227 4.64 13.23 16.56
N GLY A 228 3.39 13.42 16.98
CA GLY A 228 3.01 13.94 18.29
C GLY A 228 2.79 15.45 18.33
N PHE A 229 3.08 16.18 17.22
CA PHE A 229 2.96 17.64 17.15
C PHE A 229 2.18 18.04 15.88
N LEU A 230 1.14 18.86 16.07
CA LEU A 230 0.29 19.31 14.96
C LEU A 230 1.08 20.00 13.84
N PHE A 231 1.96 20.91 14.21
CA PHE A 231 2.75 21.68 13.23
C PHE A 231 3.67 20.77 12.40
N ALA A 232 4.33 19.82 13.05
CA ALA A 232 5.19 18.86 12.37
C ALA A 232 4.39 17.96 11.40
N ASP A 233 3.22 17.49 11.82
CA ASP A 233 2.34 16.67 10.97
C ASP A 233 1.86 17.44 9.72
N VAL A 234 1.53 18.74 9.89
CA VAL A 234 1.16 19.59 8.75
C VAL A 234 2.33 19.78 7.78
N LEU A 235 3.54 20.00 8.31
CA LEU A 235 4.75 20.10 7.46
C LEU A 235 5.03 18.79 6.71
N VAL A 236 4.91 17.65 7.39
CA VAL A 236 5.05 16.32 6.75
C VAL A 236 4.02 16.15 5.64
N LEU A 237 2.75 16.50 5.90
CA LEU A 237 1.69 16.42 4.89
C LEU A 237 2.04 17.26 3.65
N ILE A 238 2.41 18.53 3.86
CA ILE A 238 2.76 19.46 2.77
C ILE A 238 3.94 18.91 1.97
N TYR A 239 5.00 18.47 2.66
CA TYR A 239 6.20 18.01 1.99
C TYR A 239 5.97 16.71 1.22
N PHE A 240 5.23 15.74 1.80
CA PHE A 240 4.93 14.47 1.13
C PHE A 240 4.02 14.68 -0.07
N ALA A 241 2.99 15.53 0.04
CA ALA A 241 2.12 15.85 -1.08
C ALA A 241 2.89 16.53 -2.23
N TYR A 242 3.75 17.49 -1.90
CA TYR A 242 4.64 18.15 -2.86
C TYR A 242 5.56 17.13 -3.57
N ARG A 243 6.27 16.29 -2.80
CA ARG A 243 7.15 15.25 -3.37
C ARG A 243 6.37 14.24 -4.21
N GLY A 244 5.16 13.88 -3.80
CA GLY A 244 4.27 13.01 -4.56
C GLY A 244 3.87 13.58 -5.92
N LEU A 245 3.53 14.87 -5.99
CA LEU A 245 3.22 15.55 -7.24
C LEU A 245 4.45 15.64 -8.16
N LEU A 246 5.64 15.90 -7.61
CA LEU A 246 6.90 15.96 -8.37
C LEU A 246 7.30 14.62 -9.04
N THR A 247 6.71 13.50 -8.64
CA THR A 247 6.91 12.23 -9.35
C THR A 247 6.33 12.23 -10.76
N PHE A 248 5.42 13.15 -11.07
CA PHE A 248 4.61 13.19 -12.29
C PHE A 248 3.82 11.89 -12.55
N SER A 249 3.74 10.99 -11.56
CA SER A 249 2.88 9.80 -11.59
C SER A 249 1.52 10.13 -10.98
N ARG A 250 0.50 10.17 -11.81
CA ARG A 250 -0.87 10.56 -11.41
C ARG A 250 -1.53 9.53 -10.48
N GLY A 251 -1.31 8.23 -10.77
CA GLY A 251 -2.10 7.15 -10.18
C GLY A 251 -2.06 7.12 -8.65
N GLY A 252 -0.86 7.20 -8.03
CA GLY A 252 -0.73 7.17 -6.58
C GLY A 252 -1.37 8.37 -5.87
N MET A 253 -1.20 9.57 -6.44
CA MET A 253 -1.78 10.80 -5.88
C MET A 253 -3.30 10.86 -6.08
N MET A 254 -3.82 10.39 -7.22
CA MET A 254 -5.27 10.25 -7.45
C MET A 254 -5.89 9.22 -6.50
N ALA A 255 -5.21 8.10 -6.24
CA ALA A 255 -5.66 7.11 -5.25
C ALA A 255 -5.73 7.72 -3.84
N ALA A 256 -4.73 8.52 -3.45
CA ALA A 256 -4.75 9.25 -2.18
C ALA A 256 -5.91 10.24 -2.09
N GLY A 257 -6.11 11.04 -3.12
CA GLY A 257 -7.22 12.00 -3.19
C GLY A 257 -8.58 11.32 -3.10
N ALA A 258 -8.81 10.27 -3.88
CA ALA A 258 -10.06 9.51 -3.86
C ALA A 258 -10.31 8.85 -2.48
N ALA A 259 -9.27 8.25 -1.86
CA ALA A 259 -9.37 7.67 -0.53
C ALA A 259 -9.68 8.74 0.55
N LEU A 260 -9.09 9.93 0.45
CA LEU A 260 -9.39 11.04 1.37
C LEU A 260 -10.81 11.57 1.18
N ILE A 261 -11.28 11.68 -0.06
CA ILE A 261 -12.66 12.13 -0.35
C ILE A 261 -13.66 11.15 0.26
N ILE A 262 -13.52 9.84 -0.01
CA ILE A 262 -14.47 8.85 0.55
C ILE A 262 -14.39 8.79 2.07
N PHE A 263 -13.17 8.88 2.64
CA PHE A 263 -12.96 8.97 4.08
C PHE A 263 -13.73 10.16 4.69
N ALA A 264 -13.55 11.37 4.15
CA ALA A 264 -14.20 12.58 4.62
C ALA A 264 -15.74 12.50 4.48
N VAL A 265 -16.23 12.00 3.33
CA VAL A 265 -17.67 11.83 3.08
C VAL A 265 -18.31 10.92 4.14
N ILE A 266 -17.71 9.75 4.42
CA ILE A 266 -18.25 8.82 5.41
C ILE A 266 -18.19 9.43 6.82
N MET A 267 -17.10 10.11 7.16
CA MET A 267 -16.95 10.77 8.45
C MET A 267 -17.96 11.91 8.65
N ILE A 268 -18.28 12.66 7.60
CA ILE A 268 -19.30 13.73 7.64
C ILE A 268 -20.69 13.14 7.77
N LEU A 269 -21.04 12.16 6.94
CA LEU A 269 -22.39 11.56 6.93
C LEU A 269 -22.69 10.72 8.19
N GLY A 270 -21.66 10.11 8.82
CA GLY A 270 -21.84 9.28 10.01
C GLY A 270 -21.88 10.04 11.33
N GLY A 271 -21.38 11.28 11.37
CA GLY A 271 -21.20 12.06 12.60
C GLY A 271 -22.38 13.00 12.90
N THR A 272 -23.18 12.72 13.94
CA THR A 272 -24.38 13.50 14.28
C THR A 272 -24.10 14.85 14.93
N ASN A 273 -23.06 15.00 15.74
CA ASN A 273 -22.82 16.20 16.55
C ASN A 273 -21.55 17.01 16.20
N LYS A 274 -20.86 16.67 15.11
CA LYS A 274 -19.56 17.28 14.76
C LYS A 274 -19.49 17.74 13.30
N LEU A 275 -20.64 17.82 12.62
CA LEU A 275 -20.70 18.13 11.18
C LEU A 275 -19.98 19.44 10.83
N GLN A 276 -20.19 20.50 11.61
CA GLN A 276 -19.53 21.79 11.36
C GLN A 276 -17.99 21.72 11.51
N ASN A 277 -17.50 21.03 12.53
CA ASN A 277 -16.06 20.87 12.75
C ASN A 277 -15.42 20.01 11.66
N LEU A 278 -16.08 18.92 11.29
CA LEU A 278 -15.62 18.03 10.22
C LEU A 278 -15.58 18.74 8.88
N PHE A 279 -16.63 19.52 8.57
CA PHE A 279 -16.69 20.34 7.37
C PHE A 279 -15.57 21.39 7.35
N LYS A 280 -15.30 22.05 8.49
CA LYS A 280 -14.19 22.99 8.65
C LYS A 280 -12.83 22.32 8.36
N TYR A 281 -12.56 21.13 8.91
CA TYR A 281 -11.31 20.42 8.63
C TYR A 281 -11.19 20.00 7.16
N THR A 282 -12.29 19.58 6.54
CA THR A 282 -12.28 19.23 5.11
C THR A 282 -11.93 20.45 4.26
N ILE A 283 -12.49 21.63 4.55
CA ILE A 283 -12.17 22.87 3.84
C ILE A 283 -10.70 23.23 4.03
N ILE A 284 -10.19 23.20 5.28
CA ILE A 284 -8.79 23.53 5.57
C ILE A 284 -7.86 22.59 4.80
N MET A 285 -8.12 21.28 4.82
CA MET A 285 -7.31 20.29 4.09
C MET A 285 -7.37 20.52 2.59
N SER A 286 -8.53 20.87 2.04
CA SER A 286 -8.68 21.21 0.63
C SER A 286 -7.87 22.46 0.25
N LEU A 287 -7.90 23.50 1.09
CA LEU A 287 -7.11 24.73 0.87
C LEU A 287 -5.60 24.43 0.88
N ILE A 288 -5.14 23.59 1.82
CA ILE A 288 -3.73 23.14 1.88
C ILE A 288 -3.36 22.43 0.57
N MET A 289 -4.19 21.49 0.11
CA MET A 289 -3.93 20.74 -1.14
C MET A 289 -3.92 21.64 -2.38
N VAL A 290 -4.83 22.61 -2.46
CA VAL A 290 -4.82 23.63 -3.52
C VAL A 290 -3.54 24.46 -3.46
N GLY A 291 -3.12 24.91 -2.29
CA GLY A 291 -1.87 25.65 -2.12
C GLY A 291 -0.65 24.86 -2.57
N ILE A 292 -0.56 23.57 -2.23
CA ILE A 292 0.51 22.67 -2.67
C ILE A 292 0.47 22.51 -4.21
N TRP A 293 -0.71 22.35 -4.78
CA TRP A 293 -0.87 22.26 -6.24
C TRP A 293 -0.36 23.51 -6.94
N LEU A 294 -0.79 24.69 -6.51
CA LEU A 294 -0.36 25.96 -7.09
C LEU A 294 1.15 26.17 -6.97
N TYR A 295 1.73 25.84 -5.81
CA TYR A 295 3.16 25.89 -5.59
C TYR A 295 3.91 24.92 -6.53
N THR A 296 3.45 23.68 -6.65
CA THR A 296 4.07 22.69 -7.53
C THR A 296 3.94 23.08 -9.00
N SER A 297 2.79 23.66 -9.39
CA SER A 297 2.59 24.19 -10.74
C SER A 297 3.60 25.29 -11.06
N ASN A 298 3.80 26.23 -10.15
CA ASN A 298 4.79 27.29 -10.31
C ASN A 298 6.22 26.75 -10.44
N VAL A 299 6.64 25.85 -9.55
CA VAL A 299 7.99 25.23 -9.56
C VAL A 299 8.26 24.43 -10.85
N THR A 300 7.22 23.81 -11.41
CA THR A 300 7.34 22.99 -12.62
C THR A 300 7.02 23.77 -13.91
N GLY A 301 6.85 25.10 -13.84
CA GLY A 301 6.49 25.93 -14.99
C GLY A 301 5.18 25.51 -15.66
N GLY A 302 4.18 25.07 -14.89
CA GLY A 302 2.89 24.59 -15.40
C GLY A 302 2.91 23.15 -15.94
N MET A 303 4.07 22.47 -15.95
CA MET A 303 4.16 21.12 -16.52
C MET A 303 3.33 20.08 -15.75
N ILE A 304 3.10 20.26 -14.44
CA ILE A 304 2.22 19.39 -13.68
C ILE A 304 0.78 19.50 -14.19
N GLU A 305 0.30 20.68 -14.54
CA GLU A 305 -1.02 20.87 -15.14
C GLU A 305 -1.14 20.18 -16.50
N ASN A 306 -0.13 20.35 -17.38
CA ASN A 306 -0.08 19.64 -18.64
C ASN A 306 -0.14 18.12 -18.44
N ARG A 307 0.55 17.61 -17.41
CA ARG A 307 0.51 16.18 -17.06
C ARG A 307 -0.88 15.70 -16.65
N TYR A 308 -1.58 16.44 -15.81
CA TYR A 308 -2.91 16.07 -15.32
C TYR A 308 -4.03 16.33 -16.32
N THR A 309 -3.87 17.32 -17.23
CA THR A 309 -4.83 17.60 -18.31
C THR A 309 -4.56 16.83 -19.60
N GLY A 310 -3.57 15.92 -19.61
CA GLY A 310 -3.26 15.07 -20.76
C GLY A 310 -2.58 15.81 -21.92
N LYS A 311 -1.85 16.89 -21.62
CA LYS A 311 -1.07 17.64 -22.60
C LYS A 311 0.41 17.20 -22.60
N ASN A 312 1.10 17.45 -23.70
CA ASN A 312 2.55 17.29 -23.81
C ASN A 312 3.29 18.52 -23.25
N ALA A 313 4.62 18.53 -23.32
CA ALA A 313 5.44 19.65 -22.85
C ALA A 313 5.14 20.98 -23.59
N SER A 314 4.69 20.91 -24.84
CA SER A 314 4.30 22.08 -25.64
C SER A 314 2.86 22.52 -25.41
N GLY A 315 2.13 21.93 -24.43
CA GLY A 315 0.73 22.28 -24.13
C GLY A 315 -0.30 21.70 -25.09
N VAL A 316 0.11 20.91 -26.10
CA VAL A 316 -0.78 20.26 -27.05
C VAL A 316 -1.36 19.00 -26.43
N LYS A 317 -2.67 18.76 -26.62
CA LYS A 317 -3.33 17.54 -26.13
C LYS A 317 -2.73 16.31 -26.78
N LYS A 318 -2.39 15.30 -25.97
CA LYS A 318 -1.87 14.02 -26.46
C LYS A 318 -2.98 13.22 -27.13
N GLU A 319 -2.68 12.52 -28.21
CA GLU A 319 -3.57 11.56 -28.83
C GLU A 319 -3.87 10.41 -27.87
N ASP A 320 -2.83 9.86 -27.23
CA ASP A 320 -2.97 8.88 -26.15
C ASP A 320 -2.69 9.50 -24.78
N VAL A 321 -3.75 9.75 -24.02
CA VAL A 321 -3.70 10.21 -22.62
C VAL A 321 -3.42 9.07 -21.65
N THR A 322 -3.61 7.83 -22.09
CA THR A 322 -3.49 6.60 -21.27
C THR A 322 -2.06 6.09 -21.16
N ALA A 323 -1.15 6.62 -21.98
CA ALA A 323 0.25 6.19 -22.08
C ALA A 323 0.38 4.69 -22.44
N GLY A 324 -0.32 4.25 -23.49
CA GLY A 324 -0.29 2.90 -24.03
C GLY A 324 -1.11 1.86 -23.22
N ARG A 325 -1.83 2.28 -22.18
CA ARG A 325 -2.57 1.33 -21.32
C ARG A 325 -3.75 0.68 -22.03
N VAL A 326 -4.41 1.39 -22.94
CA VAL A 326 -5.50 0.85 -23.74
C VAL A 326 -4.98 -0.26 -24.64
N ASP A 327 -3.85 -0.05 -25.31
CA ASP A 327 -3.24 -1.05 -26.19
C ASP A 327 -2.81 -2.30 -25.41
N ILE A 328 -2.21 -2.11 -24.21
CA ILE A 328 -1.84 -3.21 -23.31
C ILE A 328 -3.09 -3.99 -22.89
N PHE A 329 -4.18 -3.31 -22.53
CA PHE A 329 -5.42 -3.97 -22.13
C PHE A 329 -6.07 -4.72 -23.30
N GLN A 330 -6.05 -4.17 -24.52
CA GLN A 330 -6.50 -4.86 -25.73
C GLN A 330 -5.69 -6.14 -26.01
N ALA A 331 -4.37 -6.08 -25.84
CA ALA A 331 -3.51 -7.26 -25.96
C ALA A 331 -3.84 -8.32 -24.90
N GLN A 332 -4.16 -7.92 -23.68
CA GLN A 332 -4.61 -8.82 -22.61
C GLN A 332 -5.96 -9.47 -22.93
N LEU A 333 -6.91 -8.70 -23.48
CA LEU A 333 -8.18 -9.26 -23.94
C LEU A 333 -7.99 -10.25 -25.09
N ALA A 334 -7.08 -9.97 -26.02
CA ALA A 334 -6.75 -10.90 -27.09
C ALA A 334 -6.18 -12.23 -26.55
N ALA A 335 -5.30 -12.15 -25.52
CA ALA A 335 -4.79 -13.34 -24.83
C ALA A 335 -5.91 -14.12 -24.12
N PHE A 336 -6.87 -13.43 -23.50
CA PHE A 336 -8.06 -14.04 -22.91
C PHE A 336 -8.91 -14.76 -23.97
N TYR A 337 -9.20 -14.12 -25.10
CA TYR A 337 -10.01 -14.75 -26.16
C TYR A 337 -9.34 -15.97 -26.79
N ALA A 338 -8.01 -16.00 -26.82
CA ALA A 338 -7.28 -17.17 -27.31
C ALA A 338 -7.36 -18.36 -26.34
N ASN A 339 -7.42 -18.11 -25.03
CA ASN A 339 -7.48 -19.15 -23.99
C ASN A 339 -8.49 -18.78 -22.89
N PRO A 340 -9.80 -18.80 -23.17
CA PRO A 340 -10.80 -18.18 -22.31
C PRO A 340 -10.99 -18.88 -20.97
N LEU A 341 -10.75 -20.20 -20.85
CA LEU A 341 -11.00 -20.94 -19.61
C LEU A 341 -9.90 -20.75 -18.58
N VAL A 342 -8.64 -20.93 -18.96
CA VAL A 342 -7.49 -21.00 -18.04
C VAL A 342 -6.46 -19.89 -18.29
N GLY A 343 -6.65 -19.08 -19.34
CA GLY A 343 -5.69 -18.05 -19.73
C GLY A 343 -4.41 -18.59 -20.36
N VAL A 344 -3.42 -17.71 -20.52
CA VAL A 344 -2.11 -18.03 -21.10
C VAL A 344 -1.04 -18.38 -20.05
N GLY A 345 -1.46 -18.61 -18.80
CA GLY A 345 -0.57 -18.90 -17.67
C GLY A 345 0.12 -17.67 -17.09
N VAL A 346 0.76 -17.85 -15.93
CA VAL A 346 1.39 -16.79 -15.14
C VAL A 346 2.52 -16.12 -15.92
N GLY A 347 2.38 -14.81 -16.15
CA GLY A 347 3.36 -14.02 -16.91
C GLY A 347 3.32 -14.25 -18.43
N GLY A 348 2.48 -15.18 -18.93
CA GLY A 348 2.34 -15.49 -20.35
C GLY A 348 1.82 -14.32 -21.18
N GLY A 349 1.02 -13.44 -20.60
CA GLY A 349 0.47 -12.27 -21.28
C GLY A 349 1.51 -11.35 -21.91
N LYS A 350 2.71 -11.27 -21.33
CA LYS A 350 3.86 -10.52 -21.88
C LYS A 350 4.33 -11.08 -23.23
N TYR A 351 4.24 -12.39 -23.43
CA TYR A 351 4.75 -13.10 -24.59
C TYR A 351 3.68 -13.35 -25.65
N PHE A 352 2.43 -13.08 -25.34
CA PHE A 352 1.32 -13.20 -26.28
C PHE A 352 1.40 -12.07 -27.30
N LYS A 353 1.97 -12.36 -28.47
CA LYS A 353 2.15 -11.38 -29.54
C LYS A 353 0.89 -11.32 -30.40
N GLN A 354 0.22 -10.18 -30.40
CA GLN A 354 -0.62 -9.76 -31.51
C GLN A 354 0.25 -8.86 -32.41
N SER A 355 0.16 -9.02 -33.74
CA SER A 355 0.97 -8.30 -34.70
C SER A 355 0.92 -6.78 -34.46
N GLY A 356 2.06 -6.19 -34.08
CA GLY A 356 2.25 -4.75 -33.94
C GLY A 356 2.33 -4.18 -32.52
N ALA A 357 2.02 -4.94 -31.47
CA ALA A 357 2.19 -4.44 -30.10
C ALA A 357 3.58 -4.79 -29.54
N GLU A 358 4.30 -3.78 -29.04
CA GLU A 358 5.49 -4.02 -28.23
C GLU A 358 5.13 -4.79 -26.96
N SER A 359 5.97 -5.76 -26.56
CA SER A 359 5.76 -6.59 -25.37
C SER A 359 6.01 -5.77 -24.09
N ASN A 360 5.10 -4.89 -23.73
CA ASN A 360 5.20 -4.09 -22.53
C ASN A 360 4.66 -4.83 -21.32
N THR A 361 5.40 -4.79 -20.20
CA THR A 361 4.92 -5.33 -18.92
C THR A 361 3.66 -4.59 -18.47
N SER A 362 2.58 -5.32 -18.23
CA SER A 362 1.33 -4.74 -17.75
C SER A 362 1.53 -3.99 -16.42
N HIS A 363 0.93 -2.81 -16.34
CA HIS A 363 0.78 -2.04 -15.12
C HIS A 363 -0.65 -2.15 -14.54
N ASP A 364 -1.51 -2.94 -15.18
CA ASP A 364 -2.87 -3.24 -14.77
C ASP A 364 -2.98 -4.71 -14.33
N GLU A 365 -3.40 -4.91 -13.08
CA GLU A 365 -3.55 -6.24 -12.50
C GLU A 365 -4.83 -6.92 -12.94
N ILE A 366 -5.89 -6.16 -13.20
CA ILE A 366 -7.19 -6.69 -13.61
C ILE A 366 -7.04 -7.37 -14.97
N GLY A 367 -6.55 -6.65 -15.96
CA GLY A 367 -6.33 -7.20 -17.29
C GLY A 367 -5.33 -8.35 -17.29
N ARG A 368 -4.29 -8.27 -16.42
CA ARG A 368 -3.30 -9.32 -16.25
C ARG A 368 -3.92 -10.62 -15.71
N LEU A 369 -4.74 -10.56 -14.66
CA LEU A 369 -5.41 -11.74 -14.11
C LEU A 369 -6.38 -12.37 -15.11
N ILE A 370 -7.10 -11.55 -15.90
CA ILE A 370 -7.99 -12.02 -16.94
C ILE A 370 -7.20 -12.73 -18.06
N ALA A 371 -6.09 -12.15 -18.52
CA ALA A 371 -5.27 -12.74 -19.57
C ALA A 371 -4.57 -14.03 -19.10
N GLU A 372 -3.98 -14.00 -17.90
CA GLU A 372 -3.16 -15.11 -17.39
C GLU A 372 -3.97 -16.29 -16.85
N HIS A 373 -5.21 -16.06 -16.37
CA HIS A 373 -6.05 -17.09 -15.73
C HIS A 373 -7.42 -17.28 -16.39
N GLY A 374 -7.77 -16.53 -17.44
CA GLY A 374 -9.04 -16.70 -18.15
C GLY A 374 -10.27 -16.42 -17.27
N LEU A 375 -11.31 -17.24 -17.41
CA LEU A 375 -12.53 -17.18 -16.57
C LEU A 375 -12.23 -17.41 -15.09
N ILE A 376 -11.21 -18.21 -14.76
CA ILE A 376 -10.73 -18.38 -13.39
C ILE A 376 -10.24 -17.04 -12.84
N GLY A 377 -9.53 -16.24 -13.65
CA GLY A 377 -9.07 -14.89 -13.27
C GLY A 377 -10.23 -13.92 -13.00
N ILE A 378 -11.27 -13.96 -13.83
CA ILE A 378 -12.49 -13.18 -13.61
C ILE A 378 -13.16 -13.59 -12.30
N PHE A 379 -13.28 -14.88 -12.03
CA PHE A 379 -13.85 -15.38 -10.79
C PHE A 379 -13.04 -14.92 -9.58
N MET A 380 -11.70 -15.00 -9.63
CA MET A 380 -10.81 -14.49 -8.56
C MET A 380 -11.02 -12.99 -8.32
N LEU A 381 -11.17 -12.18 -9.37
CA LEU A 381 -11.46 -10.75 -9.25
C LEU A 381 -12.80 -10.48 -8.56
N ILE A 382 -13.86 -11.18 -8.97
CA ILE A 382 -15.19 -11.09 -8.35
C ILE A 382 -15.10 -11.42 -6.86
N LEU A 383 -14.38 -12.48 -6.50
CA LEU A 383 -14.13 -12.87 -5.12
C LEU A 383 -13.45 -11.75 -4.34
N LEU A 384 -12.36 -11.18 -4.87
CA LEU A 384 -11.63 -10.10 -4.22
C LEU A 384 -12.49 -8.82 -4.09
N PHE A 385 -13.38 -8.55 -5.04
CA PHE A 385 -14.23 -7.36 -4.98
C PHE A 385 -15.40 -7.51 -4.01
N ILE A 386 -15.99 -8.69 -3.90
CA ILE A 386 -17.21 -8.87 -3.10
C ILE A 386 -16.88 -9.19 -1.63
N THR A 387 -15.86 -10.01 -1.37
CA THR A 387 -15.61 -10.55 -0.02
C THR A 387 -15.39 -9.49 1.07
N PRO A 388 -14.70 -8.34 0.84
CA PRO A 388 -14.51 -7.33 1.88
C PRO A 388 -15.79 -6.56 2.24
N LEU A 389 -16.73 -6.42 1.29
CA LEU A 389 -17.85 -5.49 1.42
C LEU A 389 -18.75 -5.77 2.63
N PRO A 390 -19.18 -7.01 2.93
CA PRO A 390 -20.02 -7.27 4.12
C PRO A 390 -19.33 -6.87 5.43
N ASN A 391 -18.02 -7.14 5.55
CA ASN A 391 -17.25 -6.74 6.73
C ASN A 391 -17.15 -5.21 6.85
N ILE A 392 -16.83 -4.52 5.76
CA ILE A 392 -16.71 -3.06 5.73
C ILE A 392 -18.05 -2.38 6.05
N LEU A 393 -19.12 -2.82 5.40
CA LEU A 393 -20.45 -2.21 5.57
C LEU A 393 -21.06 -2.47 6.93
N GLY A 394 -20.72 -3.60 7.59
CA GLY A 394 -21.16 -3.96 8.95
C GLY A 394 -20.51 -3.13 10.05
N GLN A 395 -19.43 -2.40 9.78
CA GLN A 395 -18.74 -1.60 10.80
C GLN A 395 -19.42 -0.25 11.05
N ASN A 396 -19.14 0.36 12.22
CA ASN A 396 -19.54 1.73 12.49
C ASN A 396 -18.88 2.71 11.50
N TYR A 397 -19.40 3.92 11.37
CA TYR A 397 -18.97 4.89 10.37
C TYR A 397 -17.47 5.25 10.46
N TYR A 398 -16.94 5.33 11.68
CA TYR A 398 -15.54 5.66 11.93
C TYR A 398 -14.60 4.56 11.36
N VAL A 399 -14.86 3.31 11.71
CA VAL A 399 -14.12 2.15 11.22
C VAL A 399 -14.32 1.98 9.72
N ARG A 400 -15.56 2.10 9.25
CA ARG A 400 -15.91 2.02 7.83
C ARG A 400 -15.16 3.03 6.99
N ALA A 401 -14.94 4.26 7.49
CA ALA A 401 -14.18 5.28 6.77
C ALA A 401 -12.74 4.83 6.48
N PHE A 402 -12.06 4.21 7.43
CA PHE A 402 -10.72 3.65 7.22
C PHE A 402 -10.76 2.44 6.27
N LEU A 403 -11.60 1.45 6.54
CA LEU A 403 -11.60 0.19 5.79
C LEU A 403 -11.97 0.39 4.32
N ILE A 404 -12.98 1.22 4.02
CA ILE A 404 -13.37 1.52 2.63
C ILE A 404 -12.29 2.32 1.92
N SER A 405 -11.57 3.21 2.64
CA SER A 405 -10.44 3.95 2.06
C SER A 405 -9.27 3.03 1.74
N PHE A 406 -8.95 2.07 2.60
CA PHE A 406 -7.93 1.06 2.32
C PHE A 406 -8.32 0.20 1.11
N TYR A 407 -9.57 -0.25 1.06
CA TYR A 407 -10.10 -1.03 -0.05
C TYR A 407 -10.08 -0.26 -1.37
N LEU A 408 -10.53 1.01 -1.36
CA LEU A 408 -10.51 1.87 -2.54
C LEU A 408 -9.06 2.18 -2.98
N PHE A 409 -8.16 2.42 -2.02
CA PHE A 409 -6.75 2.65 -2.33
C PHE A 409 -6.11 1.42 -2.99
N TRP A 410 -6.39 0.21 -2.49
CA TRP A 410 -6.01 -1.03 -3.13
C TRP A 410 -6.53 -1.13 -4.55
N PHE A 411 -7.84 -0.95 -4.74
CA PHE A 411 -8.49 -1.06 -6.05
C PHE A 411 -7.88 -0.10 -7.08
N LEU A 412 -7.67 1.15 -6.71
CA LEU A 412 -7.06 2.14 -7.59
C LEU A 412 -5.59 1.83 -7.87
N THR A 413 -4.87 1.30 -6.88
CA THR A 413 -3.45 0.95 -7.04
C THR A 413 -3.25 -0.19 -8.04
N ILE A 414 -4.05 -1.24 -7.98
CA ILE A 414 -3.92 -2.38 -8.91
C ILE A 414 -4.20 -2.02 -10.36
N ASN A 415 -4.91 -0.92 -10.61
CA ASN A 415 -5.20 -0.40 -11.94
C ASN A 415 -4.08 0.46 -12.54
N HIS A 416 -3.10 0.92 -11.76
CA HIS A 416 -2.04 1.79 -12.29
C HIS A 416 -0.61 1.33 -12.00
N SER A 417 -0.41 0.47 -11.02
CA SER A 417 0.92 -0.01 -10.60
C SER A 417 1.00 -1.53 -10.50
N ALA A 418 -0.10 -2.25 -10.71
CA ALA A 418 -0.24 -3.68 -10.47
C ALA A 418 0.23 -4.06 -9.04
N MET A 419 0.37 -5.36 -8.75
CA MET A 419 0.90 -5.83 -7.47
C MET A 419 2.42 -6.04 -7.51
N ARG A 420 3.15 -5.04 -8.02
CA ARG A 420 4.62 -5.09 -8.16
C ARG A 420 5.36 -4.99 -6.83
N VAL A 421 4.70 -4.42 -5.81
CA VAL A 421 5.18 -4.28 -4.43
C VAL A 421 4.21 -4.98 -3.48
N ALA A 422 4.64 -5.23 -2.24
CA ALA A 422 3.83 -5.86 -1.19
C ALA A 422 2.62 -5.01 -0.78
N PHE A 423 2.73 -3.69 -0.92
CA PHE A 423 1.77 -2.72 -0.43
C PHE A 423 0.32 -3.00 -0.85
N PRO A 424 -0.03 -3.24 -2.14
CA PRO A 424 -1.42 -3.47 -2.52
C PRO A 424 -2.04 -4.69 -1.84
N GLY A 425 -1.30 -5.78 -1.71
CA GLY A 425 -1.79 -6.98 -1.03
C GLY A 425 -1.98 -6.76 0.46
N TRP A 426 -1.05 -6.07 1.10
CA TRP A 426 -1.12 -5.78 2.53
C TRP A 426 -2.28 -4.84 2.88
N ILE A 427 -2.48 -3.75 2.11
CA ILE A 427 -3.58 -2.81 2.35
C ILE A 427 -4.96 -3.42 2.07
N TYR A 428 -5.06 -4.36 1.11
CA TYR A 428 -6.25 -5.18 0.92
C TYR A 428 -6.55 -6.00 2.19
N GLY A 429 -5.53 -6.66 2.75
CA GLY A 429 -5.66 -7.38 4.01
C GLY A 429 -6.19 -6.50 5.13
N LEU A 430 -5.65 -5.29 5.31
CA LEU A 430 -6.14 -4.34 6.31
C LEU A 430 -7.60 -3.93 6.12
N SER A 431 -8.17 -4.00 4.92
CA SER A 431 -9.59 -3.74 4.72
C SER A 431 -10.51 -4.80 5.32
N LEU A 432 -9.95 -5.94 5.73
CA LEU A 432 -10.69 -7.10 6.27
C LEU A 432 -10.71 -7.19 7.80
N ILE A 433 -10.01 -6.28 8.51
CA ILE A 433 -9.95 -6.27 9.98
C ILE A 433 -11.27 -5.82 10.62
N GLN A 434 -11.39 -6.07 11.91
CA GLN A 434 -12.40 -5.48 12.78
C GLN A 434 -11.71 -4.62 13.84
N LEU A 435 -12.20 -3.39 14.06
CA LEU A 435 -11.63 -2.50 15.07
C LEU A 435 -12.51 -2.48 16.31
N THR A 436 -11.87 -2.61 17.46
CA THR A 436 -12.50 -2.41 18.77
C THR A 436 -11.98 -1.14 19.45
N ASN A 437 -12.80 -0.56 20.31
CA ASN A 437 -12.40 0.61 21.11
C ASN A 437 -11.82 0.22 22.49
N THR A 438 -11.90 -1.04 22.88
CA THR A 438 -11.45 -1.55 24.17
C THR A 438 -10.15 -2.32 24.04
N ASN A 439 -9.21 -2.07 24.96
CA ASN A 439 -8.07 -2.96 25.16
C ASN A 439 -8.62 -4.31 25.67
N LYS A 440 -8.36 -5.38 24.95
CA LYS A 440 -8.86 -6.73 25.22
C LYS A 440 -8.37 -7.28 26.57
N GLU A 441 -7.36 -6.66 27.19
CA GLU A 441 -6.83 -7.02 28.51
C GLU A 441 -7.80 -6.64 29.65
N GLU A 442 -8.52 -5.51 29.55
CA GLU A 442 -9.49 -5.10 30.56
C GLU A 442 -10.75 -5.99 30.58
N SER A 443 -11.16 -6.57 29.44
CA SER A 443 -12.36 -7.41 29.36
C SER A 443 -12.14 -8.85 29.85
N LEU A 444 -10.91 -9.36 29.87
CA LEU A 444 -10.59 -10.70 30.40
C LEU A 444 -10.43 -10.65 31.92
N ASP A 445 -9.91 -9.55 32.47
CA ASP A 445 -9.81 -9.34 33.91
C ASP A 445 -11.21 -9.12 34.55
N GLU A 446 -12.14 -8.44 33.86
CA GLU A 446 -13.52 -8.26 34.31
C GLU A 446 -14.33 -9.60 34.29
N ASP A 447 -14.09 -10.46 33.29
CA ASP A 447 -14.74 -11.77 33.21
C ASP A 447 -14.14 -12.77 34.19
N GLU A 448 -12.85 -12.72 34.54
CA GLU A 448 -12.23 -13.51 35.59
C GLU A 448 -12.66 -13.06 36.99
N VAL A 449 -12.72 -11.75 37.23
CA VAL A 449 -13.17 -11.19 38.53
C VAL A 449 -14.65 -11.50 38.78
N ASN A 450 -15.52 -11.44 37.78
CA ASN A 450 -16.94 -11.77 37.90
C ASN A 450 -17.22 -13.28 38.03
N SER A 451 -16.26 -14.13 37.62
CA SER A 451 -16.39 -15.59 37.79
C SER A 451 -16.00 -16.09 39.20
N GLU A 452 -15.23 -15.30 39.98
CA GLU A 452 -14.82 -15.62 41.35
C GLU A 452 -15.84 -15.16 42.43
N GLU A 453 -16.77 -14.24 42.08
CA GLU A 453 -17.78 -13.72 43.03
C GLU A 453 -19.11 -14.48 43.09
N THR A 454 -19.22 -15.72 42.62
CA THR A 454 -20.40 -16.51 42.84
C THR A 454 -20.36 -17.13 44.26
N PRO A 455 -21.14 -16.65 45.23
CA PRO A 455 -21.16 -17.25 46.58
C PRO A 455 -21.81 -18.63 46.48
N ILE A 456 -21.09 -19.63 46.95
CA ILE A 456 -21.64 -20.97 47.23
C ILE A 456 -22.63 -20.80 48.35
N ASN A 457 -23.94 -20.77 48.04
CA ASN A 457 -24.99 -20.92 49.03
C ASN A 457 -25.10 -22.39 49.44
N VAL A 458 -24.75 -22.63 50.69
CA VAL A 458 -24.98 -23.89 51.43
C VAL A 458 -26.42 -23.94 51.87
#